data_08cd68f5f8af1c9271835857ba6ebb4b
#
_entry.id   08cd68f5f8af1c9271835857ba6ebb4b
#
_cell.length_a   1.000
_cell.length_b   1.000
_cell.length_c   1.000
_cell.angle_alpha   90.00
_cell.angle_beta   90.00
_cell.angle_gamma   90.00
#
_symmetry.space_group_name_H-M   'P 1'
#
loop_
_entity.id
_entity.type
_entity.pdbx_description
1 polymer ?
#
loop_
_entity_poly.entity_id
_entity_poly.type
_entity_poly.pdbx_seq_one_letter_code
_entity_poly.pdbx_strand_id
1 'polypeptide(L)'
;DDELFRCFDYAASKGLVPLCTPWDETSLEKLNGWGMEGFKVASADFTNHTLISHLAATGKPLICSTGMASELEIRSGIRHLQQEGANYVLLHCNSTYPTPFKDVNLRYLERLRELADAPVGYSGHERGIEVPIAAVAMGASVIEKHITIDRGMEGNDHKVSLLPDE
;
A
#
# COMPACT_ATOMS: atom_id res chain seq x y z
N ASP A 1 21.11 -1.85 -6.18
CA ASP A 1 20.06 -2.66 -6.82
C ASP A 1 20.23 -4.16 -6.52
N ASP A 2 21.46 -4.73 -6.67
CA ASP A 2 21.69 -6.18 -6.51
C ASP A 2 21.37 -6.70 -5.09
N GLU A 3 21.60 -5.91 -4.06
CA GLU A 3 21.27 -6.29 -2.68
C GLU A 3 19.77 -6.37 -2.47
N LEU A 4 19.01 -5.41 -3.01
CA LEU A 4 17.55 -5.40 -2.94
C LEU A 4 16.97 -6.64 -3.64
N PHE A 5 17.44 -6.96 -4.83
CA PHE A 5 16.95 -8.14 -5.57
C PHE A 5 17.30 -9.44 -4.84
N ARG A 6 18.49 -9.55 -4.21
CA ARG A 6 18.80 -10.70 -3.35
C ARG A 6 17.86 -10.81 -2.14
N CYS A 7 17.37 -9.68 -1.58
CA CYS A 7 16.34 -9.73 -0.54
C CYS A 7 15.02 -10.26 -1.08
N PHE A 8 14.62 -9.87 -2.28
CA PHE A 8 13.41 -10.40 -2.92
C PHE A 8 13.54 -11.90 -3.21
N ASP A 9 14.68 -12.35 -3.75
CA ASP A 9 14.95 -13.78 -3.98
C ASP A 9 14.89 -14.57 -2.68
N TYR A 10 15.46 -14.04 -1.61
CA TYR A 10 15.39 -14.66 -0.29
C TYR A 10 13.95 -14.74 0.24
N ALA A 11 13.17 -13.66 0.16
CA ALA A 11 11.77 -13.64 0.57
C ALA A 11 10.95 -14.66 -0.23
N ALA A 12 11.12 -14.70 -1.56
CA ALA A 12 10.47 -15.68 -2.43
C ALA A 12 10.84 -17.12 -2.06
N SER A 13 12.11 -17.37 -1.69
CA SER A 13 12.57 -18.69 -1.23
C SER A 13 11.91 -19.15 0.08
N LYS A 14 11.32 -18.21 0.84
CA LYS A 14 10.55 -18.47 2.06
C LYS A 14 9.03 -18.58 1.82
N GLY A 15 8.60 -18.55 0.56
CA GLY A 15 7.19 -18.62 0.18
C GLY A 15 6.42 -17.31 0.32
N LEU A 16 7.12 -16.19 0.45
CA LEU A 16 6.53 -14.85 0.42
C LEU A 16 6.47 -14.34 -1.02
N VAL A 17 5.50 -13.50 -1.31
CA VAL A 17 5.40 -12.76 -2.58
C VAL A 17 5.99 -11.36 -2.36
N PRO A 18 7.21 -11.07 -2.85
CA PRO A 18 7.78 -9.74 -2.74
C PRO A 18 6.95 -8.73 -3.52
N LEU A 19 6.71 -7.58 -2.91
CA LEU A 19 6.09 -6.42 -3.53
C LEU A 19 6.95 -5.20 -3.28
N CYS A 20 6.95 -4.25 -4.20
CA CYS A 20 7.72 -3.02 -4.06
C CYS A 20 6.95 -1.82 -4.60
N THR A 21 7.28 -0.64 -4.07
CA THR A 21 6.80 0.65 -4.59
C THR A 21 7.84 1.19 -5.57
N PRO A 22 7.60 1.22 -6.88
CA PRO A 22 8.41 2.01 -7.79
C PRO A 22 8.05 3.49 -7.64
N TRP A 23 9.06 4.35 -7.57
CA TRP A 23 8.89 5.80 -7.44
C TRP A 23 9.07 6.53 -8.77
N ASP A 24 9.49 5.82 -9.82
CA ASP A 24 9.72 6.31 -11.17
C ASP A 24 9.68 5.16 -12.19
N GLU A 25 9.70 5.53 -13.48
CA GLU A 25 9.66 4.58 -14.60
C GLU A 25 10.88 3.63 -14.60
N THR A 26 12.06 4.16 -14.30
CA THR A 26 13.30 3.35 -14.27
C THR A 26 13.23 2.28 -13.19
N SER A 27 12.74 2.62 -12.00
CA SER A 27 12.50 1.67 -10.92
C SER A 27 11.44 0.63 -11.31
N LEU A 28 10.36 1.07 -11.97
CA LEU A 28 9.33 0.18 -12.47
C LEU A 28 9.87 -0.83 -13.48
N GLU A 29 10.67 -0.37 -14.46
CA GLU A 29 11.27 -1.25 -15.47
C GLU A 29 12.13 -2.34 -14.81
N LYS A 30 12.98 -1.97 -13.85
CA LYS A 30 13.85 -2.91 -13.14
C LYS A 30 13.05 -3.92 -12.31
N LEU A 31 12.06 -3.47 -11.56
CA LEU A 31 11.20 -4.34 -10.74
C LEU A 31 10.35 -5.27 -11.61
N ASN A 32 9.82 -4.75 -12.71
CA ASN A 32 9.08 -5.55 -13.68
C ASN A 32 9.97 -6.58 -14.37
N GLY A 33 11.20 -6.21 -14.71
CA GLY A 33 12.21 -7.10 -15.30
C GLY A 33 12.68 -8.21 -14.32
N TRP A 34 12.70 -7.95 -13.01
CA TRP A 34 12.95 -8.97 -11.99
C TRP A 34 11.81 -9.99 -11.91
N GLY A 35 10.60 -9.64 -12.34
CA GLY A 35 9.44 -10.54 -12.30
C GLY A 35 8.47 -10.25 -11.16
N MET A 36 8.46 -9.01 -10.61
CA MET A 36 7.52 -8.60 -9.56
C MET A 36 6.08 -8.96 -9.96
N GLU A 37 5.31 -9.57 -9.05
CA GLU A 37 3.94 -10.06 -9.33
C GLU A 37 2.87 -8.97 -9.16
N GLY A 38 3.17 -7.86 -8.51
CA GLY A 38 2.28 -6.73 -8.30
C GLY A 38 3.07 -5.53 -7.79
N PHE A 39 2.44 -4.36 -7.77
CA PHE A 39 3.11 -3.13 -7.36
C PHE A 39 2.33 -2.39 -6.28
N LYS A 40 3.06 -1.73 -5.37
CA LYS A 40 2.50 -0.80 -4.41
C LYS A 40 2.52 0.62 -5.00
N VAL A 41 1.42 1.34 -4.85
CA VAL A 41 1.33 2.78 -5.09
C VAL A 41 1.25 3.46 -3.72
N ALA A 42 2.28 4.22 -3.36
CA ALA A 42 2.30 4.96 -2.11
C ALA A 42 1.24 6.08 -2.11
N SER A 43 0.80 6.50 -0.90
CA SER A 43 -0.17 7.59 -0.76
C SER A 43 0.29 8.87 -1.47
N ALA A 44 1.59 9.16 -1.49
CA ALA A 44 2.16 10.33 -2.14
C ALA A 44 2.02 10.31 -3.67
N ASP A 45 1.98 9.12 -4.28
CA ASP A 45 1.89 8.95 -5.74
C ASP A 45 0.49 8.57 -6.23
N PHE A 46 -0.52 8.54 -5.35
CA PHE A 46 -1.88 8.21 -5.78
C PHE A 46 -2.46 9.22 -6.79
N THR A 47 -1.93 10.43 -6.82
CA THR A 47 -2.28 11.49 -7.78
C THR A 47 -1.31 11.58 -8.96
N ASN A 48 -0.28 10.76 -8.99
CA ASN A 48 0.70 10.69 -10.09
C ASN A 48 0.16 9.81 -11.23
N HIS A 49 -0.76 10.36 -12.01
CA HIS A 49 -1.46 9.63 -13.07
C HIS A 49 -0.50 9.04 -14.11
N THR A 50 0.61 9.73 -14.41
CA THR A 50 1.62 9.22 -15.36
C THR A 50 2.23 7.91 -14.86
N LEU A 51 2.69 7.87 -13.61
CA LEU A 51 3.25 6.65 -13.03
C LEU A 51 2.19 5.54 -12.95
N ILE A 52 0.95 5.89 -12.57
CA ILE A 52 -0.16 4.92 -12.50
C ILE A 52 -0.46 4.32 -13.88
N SER A 53 -0.43 5.10 -14.97
CA SER A 53 -0.60 4.57 -16.32
C SER A 53 0.50 3.56 -16.69
N HIS A 54 1.77 3.87 -16.38
CA HIS A 54 2.88 2.93 -16.62
C HIS A 54 2.75 1.66 -15.78
N LEU A 55 2.32 1.78 -14.53
CA LEU A 55 2.04 0.63 -13.65
C LEU A 55 0.90 -0.23 -14.21
N ALA A 56 -0.21 0.39 -14.60
CA ALA A 56 -1.37 -0.30 -15.17
C ALA A 56 -1.02 -1.04 -16.47
N ALA A 57 -0.17 -0.44 -17.32
CA ALA A 57 0.30 -1.05 -18.56
C ALA A 57 1.07 -2.37 -18.35
N THR A 58 1.57 -2.64 -17.14
CA THR A 58 2.18 -3.94 -16.81
C THR A 58 1.16 -5.09 -16.74
N GLY A 59 -0.13 -4.78 -16.62
CA GLY A 59 -1.22 -5.75 -16.41
C GLY A 59 -1.22 -6.41 -15.03
N LYS A 60 -0.35 -5.99 -14.12
CA LYS A 60 -0.19 -6.56 -12.79
C LYS A 60 -1.07 -5.87 -11.75
N PRO A 61 -1.44 -6.55 -10.63
CA PRO A 61 -2.23 -5.95 -9.57
C PRO A 61 -1.53 -4.74 -8.92
N LEU A 62 -2.30 -3.70 -8.63
CA LEU A 62 -1.86 -2.48 -7.96
C LEU A 62 -2.47 -2.37 -6.57
N ILE A 63 -1.65 -2.16 -5.56
CA ILE A 63 -2.09 -1.89 -4.18
C ILE A 63 -1.91 -0.40 -3.92
N CYS A 64 -3.02 0.35 -3.91
CA CYS A 64 -2.99 1.81 -3.92
C CYS A 64 -3.43 2.39 -2.57
N SER A 65 -2.52 3.04 -1.85
CA SER A 65 -2.83 3.78 -0.62
C SER A 65 -3.33 5.19 -0.91
N THR A 66 -4.33 5.66 -0.14
CA THR A 66 -5.05 6.93 -0.39
C THR A 66 -4.82 7.98 0.71
N GLY A 67 -3.85 7.77 1.61
CA GLY A 67 -3.69 8.54 2.85
C GLY A 67 -3.27 10.00 2.71
N MET A 68 -2.87 10.44 1.52
CA MET A 68 -2.48 11.83 1.23
C MET A 68 -3.38 12.50 0.19
N ALA A 69 -4.49 11.87 -0.20
CA ALA A 69 -5.41 12.37 -1.20
C ALA A 69 -6.74 12.82 -0.58
N SER A 70 -7.28 13.92 -1.05
CA SER A 70 -8.66 14.35 -0.78
C SER A 70 -9.65 13.42 -1.49
N GLU A 71 -10.93 13.42 -1.07
CA GLU A 71 -11.96 12.59 -1.74
C GLU A 71 -12.09 12.93 -3.24
N LEU A 72 -11.90 14.20 -3.63
CA LEU A 72 -11.94 14.58 -5.04
C LEU A 72 -10.79 13.96 -5.84
N GLU A 73 -9.60 13.92 -5.27
CA GLU A 73 -8.42 13.28 -5.87
C GLU A 73 -8.58 11.77 -5.90
N ILE A 74 -9.14 11.16 -4.83
CA ILE A 74 -9.46 9.73 -4.81
C ILE A 74 -10.42 9.37 -5.94
N ARG A 75 -11.49 10.13 -6.13
CA ARG A 75 -12.42 9.95 -7.26
C ARG A 75 -11.75 10.09 -8.62
N SER A 76 -10.81 11.04 -8.74
CA SER A 76 -10.04 11.22 -9.96
C SER A 76 -9.11 10.03 -10.24
N GLY A 77 -8.38 9.58 -9.21
CA GLY A 77 -7.50 8.41 -9.31
C GLY A 77 -8.25 7.13 -9.65
N ILE A 78 -9.44 6.91 -9.02
CA ILE A 78 -10.30 5.76 -9.34
C ILE A 78 -10.72 5.78 -10.81
N ARG A 79 -11.20 6.93 -11.31
CA ARG A 79 -11.56 7.05 -12.75
C ARG A 79 -10.37 6.76 -13.65
N HIS A 80 -9.18 7.24 -13.28
CA HIS A 80 -7.97 7.00 -14.05
C HIS A 80 -7.61 5.51 -14.07
N LEU A 81 -7.58 4.84 -12.92
CA LEU A 81 -7.34 3.40 -12.81
C LEU A 81 -8.32 2.58 -13.66
N GLN A 82 -9.61 2.97 -13.64
CA GLN A 82 -10.65 2.32 -14.45
C GLN A 82 -10.46 2.56 -15.96
N GLN A 83 -10.06 3.76 -16.36
CA GLN A 83 -9.76 4.10 -17.77
C GLN A 83 -8.57 3.31 -18.31
N GLU A 84 -7.56 3.09 -17.46
CA GLU A 84 -6.39 2.27 -17.80
C GLU A 84 -6.68 0.76 -17.74
N GLY A 85 -7.87 0.35 -17.32
CA GLY A 85 -8.21 -1.07 -17.14
C GLY A 85 -7.39 -1.76 -16.05
N ALA A 86 -6.90 -1.02 -15.07
CA ALA A 86 -6.05 -1.54 -14.01
C ALA A 86 -6.78 -2.54 -13.10
N ASN A 87 -6.09 -3.60 -12.69
CA ASN A 87 -6.51 -4.45 -11.58
C ASN A 87 -5.97 -3.85 -10.27
N TYR A 88 -6.82 -3.38 -9.38
CA TYR A 88 -6.37 -2.65 -8.22
C TYR A 88 -7.18 -2.92 -6.95
N VAL A 89 -6.56 -2.66 -5.81
CA VAL A 89 -7.19 -2.54 -4.49
C VAL A 89 -6.86 -1.17 -3.89
N LEU A 90 -7.83 -0.54 -3.23
CA LEU A 90 -7.60 0.72 -2.53
C LEU A 90 -7.41 0.46 -1.04
N LEU A 91 -6.40 1.10 -0.44
CA LEU A 91 -6.19 1.07 1.00
C LEU A 91 -6.56 2.41 1.64
N HIS A 92 -7.48 2.37 2.60
CA HIS A 92 -7.63 3.48 3.55
C HIS A 92 -6.34 3.60 4.36
N CYS A 93 -5.84 4.81 4.48
CA CYS A 93 -4.57 5.09 5.12
C CYS A 93 -4.60 6.51 5.74
N ASN A 94 -3.83 6.72 6.81
CA ASN A 94 -3.47 8.03 7.32
C ASN A 94 -1.94 8.10 7.36
N SER A 95 -1.36 9.08 6.67
CA SER A 95 0.10 9.23 6.51
C SER A 95 0.75 10.01 7.66
N THR A 96 0.26 9.84 8.89
CA THR A 96 0.89 10.35 10.12
C THR A 96 1.56 9.20 10.87
N TYR A 97 2.81 9.37 11.32
CA TYR A 97 3.66 8.33 11.92
C TYR A 97 4.10 8.71 13.35
N PRO A 98 3.52 8.13 14.44
CA PRO A 98 2.37 7.25 14.46
C PRO A 98 1.04 7.99 14.27
N THR A 99 0.05 7.34 13.68
CA THR A 99 -1.32 7.85 13.59
C THR A 99 -1.99 7.78 14.96
N PRO A 100 -2.48 8.91 15.52
CA PRO A 100 -3.32 8.87 16.72
C PRO A 100 -4.63 8.14 16.45
N PHE A 101 -5.12 7.33 17.38
CA PHE A 101 -6.36 6.56 17.20
C PHE A 101 -7.58 7.41 16.82
N LYS A 102 -7.68 8.64 17.35
CA LYS A 102 -8.76 9.60 17.01
C LYS A 102 -8.76 10.01 15.53
N ASP A 103 -7.63 9.89 14.82
CA ASP A 103 -7.43 10.34 13.45
C ASP A 103 -7.42 9.14 12.45
N VAL A 104 -7.62 7.91 12.93
CA VAL A 104 -7.67 6.70 12.09
C VAL A 104 -8.85 6.72 11.12
N ASN A 105 -10.00 7.23 11.56
CA ASN A 105 -11.22 7.35 10.74
C ASN A 105 -11.59 6.05 9.99
N LEU A 106 -11.54 4.90 10.66
CA LEU A 106 -11.66 3.57 10.03
C LEU A 106 -12.95 3.37 9.24
N ARG A 107 -14.03 4.09 9.57
CA ARG A 107 -15.28 4.06 8.80
C ARG A 107 -15.13 4.57 7.36
N TYR A 108 -14.03 5.25 7.04
CA TYR A 108 -13.76 5.65 5.66
C TYR A 108 -13.55 4.45 4.72
N LEU A 109 -13.30 3.24 5.27
CA LEU A 109 -13.33 1.99 4.49
C LEU A 109 -14.68 1.77 3.79
N GLU A 110 -15.79 2.07 4.47
CA GLU A 110 -17.14 1.98 3.89
C GLU A 110 -17.28 2.96 2.74
N ARG A 111 -16.77 4.18 2.94
CA ARG A 111 -16.80 5.22 1.92
C ARG A 111 -15.92 4.87 0.70
N LEU A 112 -14.73 4.33 0.90
CA LEU A 112 -13.91 3.85 -0.21
C LEU A 112 -14.61 2.75 -1.01
N ARG A 113 -15.30 1.84 -0.33
CA ARG A 113 -16.06 0.76 -0.99
C ARG A 113 -17.23 1.30 -1.83
N GLU A 114 -17.89 2.36 -1.39
CA GLU A 114 -18.91 3.05 -2.19
C GLU A 114 -18.36 3.77 -3.42
N LEU A 115 -17.11 4.26 -3.33
CA LEU A 115 -16.46 5.01 -4.40
C LEU A 115 -15.82 4.11 -5.46
N ALA A 116 -15.32 2.96 -5.04
CA ALA A 116 -14.56 2.05 -5.88
C ALA A 116 -15.39 0.81 -6.22
N ASP A 117 -15.40 0.41 -7.46
CA ASP A 117 -15.86 -0.93 -7.87
C ASP A 117 -14.68 -1.90 -7.80
N ALA A 118 -14.09 -2.02 -6.59
CA ALA A 118 -12.87 -2.80 -6.33
C ALA A 118 -12.79 -3.20 -4.86
N PRO A 119 -11.99 -4.21 -4.49
CA PRO A 119 -11.70 -4.52 -3.10
C PRO A 119 -11.08 -3.33 -2.37
N VAL A 120 -11.32 -3.25 -1.07
CA VAL A 120 -10.70 -2.24 -0.21
C VAL A 120 -9.96 -2.89 0.95
N GLY A 121 -8.92 -2.21 1.42
CA GLY A 121 -8.09 -2.65 2.53
C GLY A 121 -7.67 -1.48 3.43
N TYR A 122 -6.79 -1.76 4.36
CA TYR A 122 -6.29 -0.80 5.33
C TYR A 122 -4.76 -0.83 5.39
N SER A 123 -4.13 0.35 5.34
CA SER A 123 -2.69 0.54 5.57
C SER A 123 -2.51 1.35 6.85
N GLY A 124 -1.99 0.70 7.90
CA GLY A 124 -1.98 1.21 9.25
C GLY A 124 -0.64 1.73 9.72
N HIS A 125 -0.62 3.00 10.19
CA HIS A 125 0.53 3.65 10.81
C HIS A 125 0.31 3.96 12.31
N GLU A 126 -0.76 3.47 12.90
CA GLU A 126 -0.98 3.44 14.34
C GLU A 126 -0.16 2.33 14.99
N ARG A 127 0.00 2.39 16.29
CA ARG A 127 0.64 1.33 17.09
C ARG A 127 -0.33 0.19 17.37
N GLY A 128 0.20 -1.03 17.51
CA GLY A 128 -0.56 -2.22 17.87
C GLY A 128 -1.34 -2.82 16.71
N ILE A 129 -2.17 -3.80 17.01
CA ILE A 129 -2.91 -4.63 16.05
C ILE A 129 -4.42 -4.41 16.12
N GLU A 130 -4.91 -3.60 17.04
CA GLU A 130 -6.36 -3.44 17.33
C GLU A 130 -7.09 -2.85 16.12
N VAL A 131 -6.51 -1.85 15.47
CA VAL A 131 -7.11 -1.21 14.28
C VAL A 131 -7.09 -2.14 13.06
N PRO A 132 -5.99 -2.82 12.72
CA PRO A 132 -6.00 -3.86 11.69
C PRO A 132 -7.07 -4.95 11.92
N ILE A 133 -7.23 -5.44 13.15
CA ILE A 133 -8.27 -6.42 13.49
C ILE A 133 -9.67 -5.84 13.24
N ALA A 134 -9.91 -4.60 13.70
CA ALA A 134 -11.17 -3.91 13.43
C ALA A 134 -11.41 -3.69 11.93
N ALA A 135 -10.37 -3.36 11.17
CA ALA A 135 -10.46 -3.19 9.71
C ALA A 135 -10.91 -4.49 9.03
N VAL A 136 -10.34 -5.63 9.43
CA VAL A 136 -10.76 -6.96 8.91
C VAL A 136 -12.23 -7.24 9.28
N ALA A 137 -12.64 -6.96 10.51
CA ALA A 137 -14.02 -7.12 10.94
C ALA A 137 -14.99 -6.22 10.14
N MET A 138 -14.52 -5.08 9.64
CA MET A 138 -15.26 -4.17 8.76
C MET A 138 -15.16 -4.55 7.27
N GLY A 139 -14.53 -5.69 6.94
CA GLY A 139 -14.44 -6.24 5.58
C GLY A 139 -13.26 -5.71 4.76
N ALA A 140 -12.19 -5.27 5.40
CA ALA A 140 -10.93 -5.03 4.70
C ALA A 140 -10.39 -6.35 4.13
N SER A 141 -10.07 -6.36 2.83
CA SER A 141 -9.56 -7.54 2.11
C SER A 141 -8.03 -7.63 2.16
N VAL A 142 -7.37 -6.51 2.42
CA VAL A 142 -5.90 -6.39 2.50
C VAL A 142 -5.55 -5.55 3.73
N ILE A 143 -4.55 -6.00 4.47
CA ILE A 143 -3.94 -5.25 5.57
C ILE A 143 -2.46 -5.04 5.22
N GLU A 144 -2.02 -3.79 5.31
CA GLU A 144 -0.61 -3.41 5.22
C GLU A 144 -0.16 -2.87 6.57
N LYS A 145 0.98 -3.35 7.05
CA LYS A 145 1.55 -2.93 8.33
C LYS A 145 3.07 -2.97 8.28
N HIS A 146 3.71 -1.96 8.87
CA HIS A 146 5.15 -1.95 9.06
C HIS A 146 5.60 -3.04 10.04
N ILE A 147 6.77 -3.63 9.81
CA ILE A 147 7.43 -4.58 10.70
C ILE A 147 8.85 -4.13 11.00
N THR A 148 9.32 -4.36 12.21
CA THR A 148 10.71 -4.08 12.62
C THR A 148 11.19 -5.11 13.63
N ILE A 149 12.49 -5.27 13.73
CA ILE A 149 13.11 -6.10 14.79
C ILE A 149 13.33 -5.30 16.08
N ASP A 150 13.38 -3.96 16.00
CA ASP A 150 13.56 -3.08 17.15
C ASP A 150 12.94 -1.70 16.88
N ARG A 151 11.97 -1.30 17.70
CA ARG A 151 11.31 0.03 17.62
C ARG A 151 12.22 1.18 18.05
N GLY A 152 13.36 0.90 18.68
CA GLY A 152 14.37 1.88 19.08
C GLY A 152 15.33 2.28 17.96
N MET A 153 15.27 1.62 16.81
CA MET A 153 16.10 1.97 15.65
C MET A 153 15.80 3.37 15.14
N GLU A 154 16.78 3.98 14.48
CA GLU A 154 16.64 5.30 13.88
C GLU A 154 15.63 5.26 12.72
N GLY A 155 14.66 6.17 12.75
CA GLY A 155 13.61 6.31 11.73
C GLY A 155 12.21 6.32 12.34
N ASN A 156 11.28 6.99 11.66
CA ASN A 156 9.90 7.11 12.16
C ASN A 156 9.11 5.81 11.99
N ASP A 157 9.41 5.02 10.98
CA ASP A 157 8.70 3.81 10.64
C ASP A 157 8.82 2.74 11.73
N HIS A 158 9.99 2.65 12.38
CA HIS A 158 10.17 1.69 13.49
C HIS A 158 9.20 1.90 14.65
N LYS A 159 8.81 3.16 14.92
CA LYS A 159 7.90 3.51 16.04
C LYS A 159 6.46 3.01 15.86
N VAL A 160 6.05 2.77 14.60
CA VAL A 160 4.69 2.31 14.26
C VAL A 160 4.66 0.85 13.83
N SER A 161 5.84 0.25 13.72
CA SER A 161 6.02 -1.13 13.28
C SER A 161 5.59 -2.14 14.34
N LEU A 162 5.14 -3.28 13.88
CA LEU A 162 4.99 -4.48 14.71
C LEU A 162 6.34 -5.17 14.91
N LEU A 163 6.51 -5.83 16.04
CA LEU A 163 7.60 -6.79 16.25
C LEU A 163 7.19 -8.16 15.69
N PRO A 164 8.17 -9.06 15.42
CA PRO A 164 7.87 -10.36 14.81
C PRO A 164 6.94 -11.27 15.63
N ASP A 165 6.78 -11.01 16.92
CA ASP A 165 5.92 -11.75 17.84
C ASP A 165 4.53 -11.14 18.06
N GLU A 166 4.24 -10.00 17.42
CA GLU A 166 2.94 -9.31 17.43
C GLU A 166 2.13 -9.61 16.18
#